data_76f1d0777d2d889a8cb8d1071da6272d
#
_entry.id   76f1d0777d2d889a8cb8d1071da6272d
#
_cell.length_a   1.000
_cell.length_b   1.000
_cell.length_c   1.000
_cell.angle_alpha   90.00
_cell.angle_beta   90.00
_cell.angle_gamma   90.00
#
_symmetry.space_group_name_H-M   'P 1'
#
loop_
_entity.id
_entity.type
_entity.pdbx_description
1 polymer ?
#
loop_
_entity_poly.entity_id
_entity_poly.type
_entity_poly.pdbx_seq_one_letter_code
_entity_poly.pdbx_strand_id
1 'polypeptide(L)'
;MENLKKIGIKTCVHIILGLPGETEEMMLQTARALAALKLDGIKIHLLNVIKNTPLAEMWKRGQVPLPDMATYARWVADILELLPPEMVIHRLTGDSPAPLLLAPAWSLRKWEVLMAIEGELKRRETWQGKKHLP
;
A
#
# COMPACT_ATOMS: atom_id res chain seq x y z
N MET A 1 4.59 -11.61 16.71
CA MET A 1 5.31 -11.93 15.47
C MET A 1 6.43 -12.93 15.68
N GLU A 2 7.32 -12.71 16.63
CA GLU A 2 8.41 -13.64 16.93
C GLU A 2 7.92 -15.03 17.34
N ASN A 3 6.83 -15.11 18.10
CA ASN A 3 6.25 -16.39 18.51
C ASN A 3 5.75 -17.22 17.32
N LEU A 4 5.18 -16.56 16.31
CA LEU A 4 4.72 -17.24 15.09
C LEU A 4 5.89 -17.80 14.29
N LYS A 5 7.01 -17.08 14.22
CA LYS A 5 8.22 -17.58 13.56
C LYS A 5 8.80 -18.80 14.25
N LYS A 6 8.82 -18.82 15.58
CA LYS A 6 9.33 -19.93 16.37
C LYS A 6 8.58 -21.23 16.10
N ILE A 7 7.30 -21.17 15.76
CA ILE A 7 6.47 -22.35 15.46
C ILE A 7 6.32 -22.60 13.96
N GLY A 8 7.10 -21.90 13.12
CA GLY A 8 7.15 -22.13 11.68
C GLY A 8 5.98 -21.52 10.89
N ILE A 9 5.19 -20.64 11.47
CA ILE A 9 4.10 -19.97 10.76
C ILE A 9 4.63 -18.76 10.01
N LYS A 10 4.33 -18.70 8.71
CA LYS A 10 4.62 -17.54 7.88
C LYS A 10 3.60 -16.44 8.14
N THR A 11 4.07 -15.20 8.08
CA THR A 11 3.24 -14.03 8.38
C THR A 11 3.15 -13.12 7.16
N CYS A 12 1.94 -12.57 6.94
CA CYS A 12 1.68 -11.58 5.90
C CYS A 12 0.90 -10.44 6.51
N VAL A 13 1.43 -9.23 6.42
CA VAL A 13 0.76 -8.04 6.94
C VAL A 13 0.00 -7.34 5.81
N HIS A 14 -1.12 -6.71 6.14
CA HIS A 14 -1.86 -5.85 5.23
C HIS A 14 -1.72 -4.41 5.71
N ILE A 15 -1.40 -3.50 4.79
CA ILE A 15 -1.41 -2.07 5.08
C ILE A 15 -2.32 -1.35 4.09
N ILE A 16 -2.91 -0.26 4.55
CA ILE A 16 -3.79 0.58 3.74
C ILE A 16 -3.19 1.97 3.71
N LEU A 17 -2.95 2.49 2.51
CA LEU A 17 -2.42 3.83 2.30
C LEU A 17 -3.57 4.82 2.08
N GLY A 18 -3.36 6.06 2.49
CA GLY A 18 -4.33 7.13 2.24
C GLY A 18 -5.43 7.26 3.28
N LEU A 19 -5.24 6.70 4.47
CA LEU A 19 -6.21 6.87 5.56
C LEU A 19 -6.38 8.36 5.89
N PRO A 20 -7.62 8.80 6.25
CA PRO A 20 -7.84 10.20 6.61
C PRO A 20 -6.89 10.65 7.73
N GLY A 21 -6.22 11.78 7.52
CA GLY A 21 -5.27 12.31 8.48
C GLY A 21 -3.88 11.69 8.45
N GLU A 22 -3.66 10.64 7.66
CA GLU A 22 -2.35 10.01 7.53
C GLU A 22 -1.49 10.78 6.52
N THR A 23 -0.27 11.15 6.93
CA THR A 23 0.70 11.83 6.06
C THR A 23 1.62 10.81 5.39
N GLU A 24 2.34 11.26 4.34
CA GLU A 24 3.34 10.42 3.69
C GLU A 24 4.42 9.97 4.68
N GLU A 25 4.85 10.85 5.57
CA GLU A 25 5.85 10.48 6.59
C GLU A 25 5.34 9.38 7.52
N MET A 26 4.06 9.43 7.89
CA MET A 26 3.46 8.38 8.71
C MET A 26 3.43 7.05 7.99
N MET A 27 3.15 7.06 6.69
CA MET A 27 3.18 5.84 5.86
C MET A 27 4.61 5.27 5.79
N LEU A 28 5.62 6.12 5.65
CA LEU A 28 7.02 5.68 5.63
C LEU A 28 7.46 5.14 6.99
N GLN A 29 7.02 5.73 8.08
CA GLN A 29 7.29 5.22 9.42
C GLN A 29 6.70 3.83 9.62
N THR A 30 5.49 3.60 9.10
CA THR A 30 4.86 2.29 9.12
C THR A 30 5.72 1.27 8.35
N ALA A 31 6.19 1.63 7.16
CA ALA A 31 7.04 0.77 6.35
C ALA A 31 8.34 0.41 7.07
N ARG A 32 8.98 1.38 7.71
CA ARG A 32 10.22 1.14 8.49
C ARG A 32 9.97 0.20 9.67
N ALA A 33 8.87 0.40 10.38
CA ALA A 33 8.49 -0.46 11.51
C ALA A 33 8.26 -1.90 11.06
N LEU A 34 7.55 -2.08 9.95
CA LEU A 34 7.27 -3.40 9.38
C LEU A 34 8.54 -4.08 8.86
N ALA A 35 9.44 -3.32 8.26
CA ALA A 35 10.72 -3.84 7.80
C ALA A 35 11.55 -4.43 8.97
N ALA A 36 11.49 -3.80 10.15
CA ALA A 36 12.20 -4.26 11.33
C ALA A 36 11.61 -5.55 11.93
N LEU A 37 10.35 -5.87 11.64
CA LEU A 37 9.68 -7.05 12.19
C LEU A 37 10.02 -8.35 11.44
N LYS A 38 10.74 -8.29 10.32
CA LYS A 38 11.13 -9.46 9.53
C LYS A 38 9.94 -10.35 9.15
N LEU A 39 8.91 -9.72 8.61
CA LEU A 39 7.69 -10.40 8.13
C LEU A 39 7.99 -11.16 6.84
N ASP A 40 7.24 -12.25 6.60
CA ASP A 40 7.42 -13.05 5.37
C ASP A 40 6.82 -12.37 4.15
N GLY A 41 5.71 -11.65 4.29
CA GLY A 41 5.05 -11.01 3.17
C GLY A 41 4.21 -9.80 3.57
N ILE A 42 3.78 -9.06 2.54
CA ILE A 42 2.97 -7.85 2.70
C ILE A 42 1.97 -7.72 1.56
N LYS A 43 0.80 -7.17 1.87
CA LYS A 43 -0.19 -6.69 0.91
C LYS A 43 -0.36 -5.19 1.12
N ILE A 44 -0.19 -4.42 0.07
CA ILE A 44 -0.32 -2.97 0.09
C ILE A 44 -1.59 -2.58 -0.66
N HIS A 45 -2.49 -1.90 0.02
CA HIS A 45 -3.77 -1.45 -0.54
C HIS A 45 -3.90 0.06 -0.45
N LEU A 46 -4.68 0.63 -1.36
CA LEU A 46 -5.17 2.00 -1.21
C LEU A 46 -6.51 1.96 -0.47
N LEU A 47 -6.77 3.00 0.34
CA LEU A 47 -8.09 3.21 0.92
C LEU A 47 -9.12 3.31 -0.21
N ASN A 48 -10.12 2.45 -0.18
CA ASN A 48 -11.23 2.47 -1.12
C ASN A 48 -12.50 2.92 -0.41
N VAL A 49 -13.22 3.85 -1.03
CA VAL A 49 -14.48 4.35 -0.50
C VAL A 49 -15.61 3.50 -1.06
N ILE A 50 -16.30 2.78 -0.19
CA ILE A 50 -17.37 1.84 -0.53
C ILE A 50 -18.72 2.46 -0.21
N LYS A 51 -19.72 2.21 -1.06
CA LYS A 51 -21.11 2.67 -0.85
C LYS A 51 -21.64 2.23 0.51
N ASN A 52 -22.51 3.06 1.09
CA ASN A 52 -23.23 2.75 2.31
C ASN A 52 -22.34 2.54 3.54
N THR A 53 -21.21 3.27 3.60
CA THR A 53 -20.30 3.25 4.74
C THR A 53 -20.16 4.65 5.34
N PRO A 54 -19.78 4.77 6.64
CA PRO A 54 -19.44 6.07 7.21
C PRO A 54 -18.35 6.80 6.44
N LEU A 55 -17.38 6.07 5.89
CA LEU A 55 -16.30 6.64 5.08
C LEU A 55 -16.86 7.30 3.81
N ALA A 56 -17.90 6.69 3.19
CA ALA A 56 -18.55 7.28 2.02
C ALA A 56 -19.14 8.65 2.34
N GLU A 57 -19.75 8.81 3.51
CA GLU A 57 -20.29 10.10 3.94
C GLU A 57 -19.17 11.14 4.15
N MET A 58 -18.08 10.74 4.76
CA MET A 58 -16.91 11.60 4.92
C MET A 58 -16.36 12.04 3.55
N TRP A 59 -16.26 11.11 2.61
CA TRP A 59 -15.78 11.41 1.27
C TRP A 59 -16.68 12.40 0.54
N LYS A 60 -18.00 12.22 0.63
CA LYS A 60 -18.97 13.15 0.04
C LYS A 60 -18.84 14.57 0.62
N ARG A 61 -18.38 14.69 1.87
CA ARG A 61 -18.14 15.99 2.53
C ARG A 61 -16.75 16.55 2.22
N GLY A 62 -15.96 15.89 1.38
CA GLY A 62 -14.61 16.34 1.04
C GLY A 62 -13.57 16.09 2.14
N GLN A 63 -13.84 15.19 3.08
CA GLN A 63 -12.97 14.90 4.23
C GLN A 63 -11.99 13.76 3.97
N VAL A 64 -12.01 13.14 2.80
CA VAL A 64 -11.14 12.01 2.45
C VAL A 64 -10.38 12.37 1.17
N PRO A 65 -9.20 12.99 1.29
CA PRO A 65 -8.39 13.34 0.12
C PRO A 65 -7.69 12.09 -0.42
N LEU A 66 -8.21 11.54 -1.52
CA LEU A 66 -7.62 10.38 -2.17
C LEU A 66 -6.57 10.82 -3.18
N PRO A 67 -5.48 10.06 -3.34
CA PRO A 67 -4.46 10.37 -4.33
C PRO A 67 -4.92 10.03 -5.74
N ASP A 68 -4.28 10.61 -6.74
CA ASP A 68 -4.38 10.09 -8.10
C ASP A 68 -3.48 8.84 -8.24
N MET A 69 -3.59 8.16 -9.39
CA MET A 69 -2.83 6.94 -9.64
C MET A 69 -1.31 7.17 -9.57
N ALA A 70 -0.82 8.28 -10.11
CA ALA A 70 0.61 8.60 -10.11
C ALA A 70 1.13 8.82 -8.69
N THR A 71 0.37 9.51 -7.84
CA THR A 71 0.74 9.74 -6.45
C THR A 71 0.78 8.42 -5.67
N TYR A 72 -0.22 7.57 -5.88
CA TYR A 72 -0.23 6.25 -5.26
C TYR A 72 0.99 5.41 -5.69
N ALA A 73 1.32 5.45 -6.98
CA ALA A 73 2.50 4.74 -7.49
C ALA A 73 3.79 5.23 -6.81
N ARG A 74 3.92 6.54 -6.59
CA ARG A 74 5.06 7.10 -5.85
C ARG A 74 5.11 6.62 -4.41
N TRP A 75 3.97 6.61 -3.73
CA TRP A 75 3.88 6.12 -2.35
C TRP A 75 4.32 4.65 -2.25
N VAL A 76 3.82 3.82 -3.16
CA VAL A 76 4.18 2.40 -3.18
C VAL A 76 5.67 2.22 -3.44
N ALA A 77 6.23 2.97 -4.39
CA ALA A 77 7.66 2.92 -4.69
C ALA A 77 8.50 3.33 -3.46
N ASP A 78 8.10 4.40 -2.76
CA ASP A 78 8.77 4.83 -1.54
C ASP A 78 8.79 3.73 -0.48
N ILE A 79 7.67 3.04 -0.32
CA ILE A 79 7.54 1.96 0.66
C ILE A 79 8.37 0.74 0.25
N LEU A 80 8.30 0.34 -1.03
CA LEU A 80 9.07 -0.80 -1.52
C LEU A 80 10.57 -0.62 -1.33
N GLU A 81 11.08 0.59 -1.51
CA GLU A 81 12.50 0.88 -1.30
C GLU A 81 12.95 0.58 0.14
N LEU A 82 12.05 0.70 1.12
CA LEU A 82 12.34 0.51 2.54
C LEU A 82 12.17 -0.92 3.03
N LEU A 83 11.44 -1.75 2.29
CA LEU A 83 11.14 -3.13 2.71
C LEU A 83 12.32 -4.06 2.42
N PRO A 84 12.52 -5.12 3.23
CA PRO A 84 13.55 -6.11 2.94
C PRO A 84 13.39 -6.70 1.53
N PRO A 85 14.50 -6.90 0.78
CA PRO A 85 14.40 -7.45 -0.58
C PRO A 85 13.75 -8.83 -0.65
N GLU A 86 13.87 -9.62 0.41
CA GLU A 86 13.32 -10.97 0.49
C GLU A 86 11.85 -11.04 0.88
N MET A 87 11.26 -9.91 1.33
CA MET A 87 9.84 -9.88 1.71
C MET A 87 8.97 -10.10 0.47
N VAL A 88 8.04 -11.05 0.53
CA VAL A 88 7.15 -11.36 -0.59
C VAL A 88 6.04 -10.31 -0.69
N ILE A 89 5.92 -9.71 -1.85
CA ILE A 89 4.84 -8.74 -2.12
C ILE A 89 3.66 -9.50 -2.71
N HIS A 90 2.63 -9.71 -1.91
CA HIS A 90 1.44 -10.47 -2.33
C HIS A 90 0.47 -9.65 -3.16
N ARG A 91 0.40 -8.33 -2.90
CA ARG A 91 -0.56 -7.46 -3.58
C ARG A 91 -0.11 -6.01 -3.49
N LEU A 92 -0.34 -5.26 -4.58
CA LEU A 92 -0.06 -3.83 -4.65
C LEU A 92 -1.30 -3.01 -5.02
N THR A 93 -2.45 -3.68 -5.20
CA THR A 93 -3.71 -3.03 -5.55
C THR A 93 -4.81 -3.51 -4.62
N GLY A 94 -5.88 -2.70 -4.49
CA GLY A 94 -7.07 -3.11 -3.76
C GLY A 94 -7.91 -4.13 -4.54
N ASP A 95 -8.91 -4.69 -3.88
CA ASP A 95 -9.80 -5.69 -4.48
C ASP A 95 -11.25 -5.44 -4.04
N SER A 96 -11.78 -4.27 -4.40
CA SER A 96 -13.16 -3.90 -4.08
C SER A 96 -14.10 -4.24 -5.23
N PRO A 97 -15.33 -4.72 -4.93
CA PRO A 97 -16.32 -4.97 -5.97
C PRO A 97 -16.67 -3.68 -6.72
N ALA A 98 -16.56 -3.71 -8.06
CA ALA A 98 -16.80 -2.54 -8.90
C ALA A 98 -18.16 -1.85 -8.63
N PRO A 99 -19.27 -2.58 -8.49
CA PRO A 99 -20.58 -1.94 -8.25
C PRO A 99 -20.66 -1.17 -6.93
N LEU A 100 -19.82 -1.48 -5.96
CA LEU A 100 -19.86 -0.88 -4.62
C LEU A 100 -18.81 0.23 -4.45
N LEU A 101 -17.84 0.32 -5.34
CA LEU A 101 -16.75 1.30 -5.22
C LEU A 101 -17.23 2.69 -5.65
N LEU A 102 -17.08 3.67 -4.76
CA LEU A 102 -17.32 5.08 -5.07
C LEU A 102 -16.05 5.79 -5.54
N ALA A 103 -14.92 5.52 -4.88
CA ALA A 103 -13.66 6.21 -5.17
C ALA A 103 -12.48 5.41 -4.60
N PRO A 104 -11.29 5.55 -5.17
CA PRO A 104 -11.03 6.23 -6.44
C PRO A 104 -11.34 5.30 -7.62
N ALA A 105 -11.94 5.86 -8.67
CA ALA A 105 -12.35 5.08 -9.83
C ALA A 105 -11.18 4.34 -10.49
N TRP A 106 -10.00 4.93 -10.52
CA TRP A 106 -8.82 4.34 -11.15
C TRP A 106 -8.34 3.06 -10.45
N SER A 107 -8.72 2.82 -9.20
CA SER A 107 -8.29 1.61 -8.48
C SER A 107 -8.83 0.32 -9.09
N LEU A 108 -9.89 0.40 -9.90
CA LEU A 108 -10.42 -0.75 -10.64
C LEU A 108 -9.53 -1.14 -11.84
N ARG A 109 -8.70 -0.23 -12.31
CA ARG A 109 -7.79 -0.46 -13.43
C ARG A 109 -6.48 -1.07 -12.92
N LYS A 110 -6.57 -2.28 -12.37
CA LYS A 110 -5.45 -2.94 -11.67
C LYS A 110 -4.19 -3.04 -12.50
N TRP A 111 -4.32 -3.39 -13.77
CA TRP A 111 -3.17 -3.51 -14.67
C TRP A 111 -2.46 -2.17 -14.85
N GLU A 112 -3.23 -1.10 -15.05
CA GLU A 112 -2.65 0.25 -15.18
C GLU A 112 -1.95 0.69 -13.91
N VAL A 113 -2.51 0.35 -12.74
CA VAL A 113 -1.88 0.66 -11.46
C VAL A 113 -0.53 -0.05 -11.33
N LEU A 114 -0.48 -1.33 -11.65
CA LEU A 114 0.77 -2.09 -11.61
C LEU A 114 1.80 -1.54 -12.59
N MET A 115 1.36 -1.14 -13.79
CA MET A 115 2.25 -0.52 -14.78
C MET A 115 2.77 0.83 -14.30
N ALA A 116 1.93 1.62 -13.60
CA ALA A 116 2.34 2.89 -13.05
C ALA A 116 3.41 2.72 -11.95
N ILE A 117 3.24 1.72 -11.09
CA ILE A 117 4.22 1.41 -10.04
C ILE A 117 5.54 0.95 -10.66
N GLU A 118 5.48 0.03 -11.61
CA GLU A 118 6.68 -0.47 -12.31
C GLU A 118 7.39 0.67 -13.04
N GLY A 119 6.64 1.54 -13.73
CA GLY A 119 7.19 2.70 -14.40
C GLY A 119 7.89 3.67 -13.46
N GLU A 120 7.33 3.88 -12.26
CA GLU A 120 7.94 4.72 -11.25
C GLU A 120 9.26 4.15 -10.73
N LEU A 121 9.31 2.84 -10.49
CA LEU A 121 10.53 2.16 -10.08
C LEU A 121 11.62 2.27 -11.17
N LYS A 122 11.26 2.07 -12.43
CA LYS A 122 12.18 2.19 -13.56
C LYS A 122 12.71 3.62 -13.71
N ARG A 123 11.81 4.60 -13.61
CA ARG A 123 12.19 6.02 -13.72
C ARG A 123 13.20 6.43 -12.66
N ARG A 124 13.05 5.90 -11.44
CA ARG A 124 13.98 6.16 -10.32
C ARG A 124 15.23 5.31 -10.38
N GLU A 125 15.29 4.31 -11.26
CA GLU A 125 16.35 3.31 -11.24
C GLU A 125 16.48 2.66 -9.86
N THR A 126 15.33 2.26 -9.28
CA THR A 126 15.22 1.74 -7.93
C THR A 126 14.50 0.39 -7.92
N TRP A 127 14.53 -0.27 -6.78
CA TRP A 127 13.96 -1.60 -6.59
C TRP A 127 13.61 -1.82 -5.12
N GLN A 128 12.87 -2.90 -4.88
CA GLN A 128 12.53 -3.28 -3.52
C GLN A 128 13.80 -3.50 -2.68
N GLY A 129 13.87 -2.79 -1.56
CA GLY A 129 14.98 -2.93 -0.63
C GLY A 129 16.18 -2.05 -0.89
N LYS A 130 16.16 -1.22 -1.94
CA LYS A 130 17.30 -0.35 -2.25
C LYS A 130 17.74 0.51 -1.06
N LYS A 131 16.78 0.97 -0.25
CA LYS A 131 17.03 1.81 0.92
C LYS A 131 16.87 1.07 2.25
N HIS A 132 16.67 -0.25 2.19
CA HIS A 132 16.52 -1.05 3.39
C HIS A 132 17.86 -1.17 4.12
N LEU A 133 17.84 -0.89 5.42
CA LEU A 133 18.99 -1.07 6.30
C LEU A 133 18.83 -2.39 7.06
N PRO A 134 19.79 -3.33 6.96
CA PRO A 134 19.71 -4.60 7.66
C PRO A 134 19.69 -4.45 9.17
#